data_acb0ed805d3061050e5989a15e78eb30
#
_entry.id   acb0ed805d3061050e5989a15e78eb30
#
_cell.length_a   1.000
_cell.length_b   1.000
_cell.length_c   1.000
_cell.angle_alpha   90.00
_cell.angle_beta   90.00
_cell.angle_gamma   90.00
#
_symmetry.space_group_name_H-M   'P 1'
#
loop_
_entity.id
_entity.type
_entity.pdbx_description
1 polymer ?
#
loop_
_entity_poly.entity_id
_entity_poly.type
_entity_poly.pdbx_seq_one_letter_code
_entity_poly.pdbx_strand_id
1 'polypeptide(L)'
;GRNMFDYFLGTHKGKSKGVDREILIVNQGSKDQGAVGQIRRYFQKVWNLEVCKTKFNTCSKNKKEKAVKRLLSHAEKVKIPEYDYQKITVPTKKTTLVTNPTTIYGKEPVVFETLKQLMLQAKNQVIIHTPYAVFSKEMYEGITQVKQQVPDTTMILNSIASGDNICASADYRKNRSKILDTGISLYEYMGKHSTHGKSLVIDDDIAVVGSYNFDCRSTYVDTETMLVVQGKEITKQLEEDFDGLKNESLKVNKDGSYQSGKNVTESTMDGKKQCMIRILSYIIQAFRYLA
;
A
#
# COMPACT_ATOMS: atom_id res chain seq x y z
N GLY A 1 -4.52 0.28 4.27
CA GLY A 1 -4.01 1.33 3.42
C GLY A 1 -5.06 2.13 2.67
N ARG A 2 -6.37 1.82 2.82
CA ARG A 2 -7.43 2.51 2.08
C ARG A 2 -7.60 3.94 2.59
N ASN A 3 -7.56 4.90 1.70
CA ASN A 3 -7.87 6.29 2.02
C ASN A 3 -9.38 6.49 2.16
N MET A 4 -9.81 7.27 3.15
CA MET A 4 -11.22 7.63 3.36
C MET A 4 -11.66 8.70 2.36
N PHE A 5 -11.78 8.28 1.11
CA PHE A 5 -12.10 9.12 -0.04
C PHE A 5 -13.03 8.36 -0.99
N ASP A 6 -13.97 9.05 -1.62
CA ASP A 6 -15.02 8.43 -2.47
C ASP A 6 -14.47 7.53 -3.59
N TYR A 7 -13.32 7.88 -4.14
CA TYR A 7 -12.64 7.07 -5.15
C TYR A 7 -12.36 5.64 -4.67
N PHE A 8 -11.99 5.48 -3.40
CA PHE A 8 -11.67 4.18 -2.81
C PHE A 8 -12.85 3.50 -2.12
N LEU A 9 -13.82 4.27 -1.61
CA LEU A 9 -14.97 3.75 -0.85
C LEU A 9 -16.21 3.48 -1.72
N GLY A 10 -16.28 4.08 -2.91
CA GLY A 10 -17.43 3.89 -3.81
C GLY A 10 -18.74 4.46 -3.30
N THR A 11 -18.73 5.49 -2.44
CA THR A 11 -19.91 6.02 -1.75
C THR A 11 -20.72 7.03 -2.58
N HIS A 12 -20.18 7.56 -3.67
CA HIS A 12 -20.85 8.60 -4.45
C HIS A 12 -21.17 8.13 -5.87
N LYS A 13 -22.46 7.82 -6.12
CA LYS A 13 -23.01 7.46 -7.45
C LYS A 13 -22.18 6.50 -8.32
N GLY A 14 -21.22 5.83 -7.72
CA GLY A 14 -20.29 4.98 -8.45
C GLY A 14 -19.69 3.89 -7.57
N LYS A 15 -19.13 2.91 -8.24
CA LYS A 15 -18.34 1.87 -7.62
C LYS A 15 -16.97 2.44 -7.27
N SER A 16 -16.33 1.90 -6.23
CA SER A 16 -14.91 2.15 -5.98
C SER A 16 -14.12 2.01 -7.28
N LYS A 17 -13.23 2.96 -7.55
CA LYS A 17 -12.39 2.96 -8.74
C LYS A 17 -10.98 2.46 -8.45
N GLY A 18 -10.53 2.49 -7.19
CA GLY A 18 -9.24 1.92 -6.79
C GLY A 18 -9.39 0.46 -6.38
N VAL A 19 -8.42 -0.37 -6.75
CA VAL A 19 -8.28 -1.74 -6.24
C VAL A 19 -7.39 -1.68 -5.00
N ASP A 20 -8.00 -1.85 -3.83
CA ASP A 20 -7.28 -1.76 -2.55
C ASP A 20 -7.21 -3.12 -1.85
N ARG A 21 -6.32 -3.24 -0.88
CA ARG A 21 -6.14 -4.46 -0.08
C ARG A 21 -6.19 -4.15 1.40
N GLU A 22 -6.92 -5.00 2.11
CA GLU A 22 -7.11 -4.89 3.56
C GLU A 22 -6.96 -6.26 4.21
N ILE A 23 -6.68 -6.27 5.49
CA ILE A 23 -6.62 -7.47 6.30
C ILE A 23 -7.58 -7.36 7.46
N LEU A 24 -8.40 -8.38 7.68
CA LEU A 24 -9.25 -8.53 8.84
C LEU A 24 -8.51 -9.33 9.91
N ILE A 25 -8.47 -8.79 11.13
CA ILE A 25 -7.87 -9.46 12.28
C ILE A 25 -8.93 -9.68 13.34
N VAL A 26 -9.05 -10.91 13.77
CA VAL A 26 -9.91 -11.31 14.88
C VAL A 26 -9.06 -11.85 16.03
N ASN A 27 -9.18 -11.24 17.20
CA ASN A 27 -8.46 -11.66 18.40
C ASN A 27 -9.34 -12.57 19.22
N GLN A 28 -8.90 -13.79 19.52
CA GLN A 28 -9.65 -14.74 20.32
C GLN A 28 -9.48 -14.53 21.84
N GLY A 29 -8.57 -13.67 22.25
CA GLY A 29 -8.26 -13.40 23.66
C GLY A 29 -8.66 -11.99 24.08
N SER A 30 -8.02 -11.51 25.16
CA SER A 30 -8.21 -10.14 25.63
C SER A 30 -7.92 -9.11 24.54
N LYS A 31 -8.74 -8.08 24.46
CA LYS A 31 -8.58 -6.95 23.52
C LYS A 31 -7.27 -6.19 23.67
N ASP A 32 -6.55 -6.38 24.76
CA ASP A 32 -5.28 -5.72 25.06
C ASP A 32 -4.06 -6.58 24.68
N GLN A 33 -4.31 -7.80 24.21
CA GLN A 33 -3.27 -8.75 23.77
C GLN A 33 -3.21 -8.88 22.24
N GLY A 34 -2.17 -9.54 21.75
CA GLY A 34 -1.99 -9.84 20.33
C GLY A 34 -1.91 -8.59 19.46
N ALA A 35 -2.25 -8.75 18.19
CA ALA A 35 -2.20 -7.68 17.18
C ALA A 35 -3.20 -6.55 17.47
N VAL A 36 -4.40 -6.90 17.90
CA VAL A 36 -5.44 -5.90 18.24
C VAL A 36 -4.96 -5.01 19.38
N GLY A 37 -4.33 -5.58 20.42
CA GLY A 37 -3.73 -4.81 21.51
C GLY A 37 -2.59 -3.91 21.04
N GLN A 38 -1.75 -4.36 20.10
CA GLN A 38 -0.69 -3.54 19.50
C GLN A 38 -1.27 -2.35 18.73
N ILE A 39 -2.27 -2.59 17.88
CA ILE A 39 -2.95 -1.54 17.10
C ILE A 39 -3.62 -0.53 18.03
N ARG A 40 -4.30 -0.99 19.08
CA ARG A 40 -4.96 -0.12 20.05
C ARG A 40 -3.97 0.80 20.78
N ARG A 41 -2.86 0.25 21.28
CA ARG A 41 -1.81 1.04 21.94
C ARG A 41 -1.20 2.06 20.99
N TYR A 42 -0.95 1.66 19.75
CA TYR A 42 -0.44 2.57 18.73
C TYR A 42 -1.43 3.69 18.42
N PHE A 43 -2.71 3.37 18.21
CA PHE A 43 -3.76 4.37 18.02
C PHE A 43 -3.81 5.38 19.18
N GLN A 44 -3.78 4.91 20.43
CA GLN A 44 -3.77 5.77 21.61
C GLN A 44 -2.53 6.66 21.67
N LYS A 45 -1.36 6.12 21.29
CA LYS A 45 -0.13 6.91 21.19
C LYS A 45 -0.28 8.06 20.20
N VAL A 46 -0.77 7.77 18.98
CA VAL A 46 -1.00 8.79 17.94
C VAL A 46 -2.07 9.80 18.36
N TRP A 47 -3.17 9.32 18.94
CA TRP A 47 -4.27 10.16 19.41
C TRP A 47 -3.82 11.18 20.48
N ASN A 48 -2.90 10.79 21.33
CA ASN A 48 -2.40 11.61 22.44
C ASN A 48 -1.21 12.52 22.06
N LEU A 49 -0.82 12.57 20.79
CA LEU A 49 0.20 13.52 20.35
C LEU A 49 -0.29 14.95 20.53
N GLU A 50 0.60 15.85 20.96
CA GLU A 50 0.30 17.28 21.18
C GLU A 50 -0.25 17.97 19.93
N VAL A 51 0.13 17.50 18.75
CA VAL A 51 -0.35 18.00 17.46
C VAL A 51 -1.77 17.58 17.12
N CYS A 52 -2.29 16.56 17.79
CA CYS A 52 -3.67 16.10 17.63
C CYS A 52 -4.62 16.99 18.41
N LYS A 53 -5.38 17.81 17.69
CA LYS A 53 -6.39 18.73 18.29
C LYS A 53 -7.79 18.24 18.00
N THR A 54 -8.65 18.17 19.02
CA THR A 54 -10.07 17.94 18.83
C THR A 54 -10.78 19.24 18.45
N LYS A 55 -11.37 19.29 17.24
CA LYS A 55 -12.14 20.45 16.77
C LYS A 55 -13.64 20.37 17.02
N PHE A 56 -14.10 19.45 17.86
CA PHE A 56 -15.54 19.19 18.06
C PHE A 56 -16.30 20.35 18.72
N ASN A 57 -15.62 21.31 19.35
CA ASN A 57 -16.29 22.38 20.10
C ASN A 57 -16.59 23.64 19.26
N THR A 58 -16.22 23.67 18.00
CA THR A 58 -16.42 24.85 17.14
C THR A 58 -17.73 24.85 16.35
N CYS A 59 -18.52 23.79 16.47
CA CYS A 59 -19.78 23.66 15.74
C CYS A 59 -20.97 23.96 16.64
N SER A 60 -21.91 24.81 16.19
CA SER A 60 -23.14 25.12 16.95
C SER A 60 -23.95 23.84 17.22
N LYS A 61 -24.68 23.81 18.35
CA LYS A 61 -25.52 22.70 18.78
C LYS A 61 -26.45 22.23 17.65
N ASN A 62 -27.14 23.14 16.98
CA ASN A 62 -28.07 22.85 15.89
C ASN A 62 -27.40 22.17 14.69
N LYS A 63 -26.14 22.54 14.35
CA LYS A 63 -25.39 21.89 13.27
C LYS A 63 -24.98 20.47 13.66
N LYS A 64 -24.60 20.24 14.93
CA LYS A 64 -24.29 18.90 15.45
C LYS A 64 -25.53 17.99 15.40
N GLU A 65 -26.66 18.45 15.92
CA GLU A 65 -27.91 17.69 15.91
C GLU A 65 -28.36 17.32 14.49
N LYS A 66 -28.26 18.26 13.54
CA LYS A 66 -28.59 18.03 12.14
C LYS A 66 -27.65 17.02 11.48
N ALA A 67 -26.36 17.06 11.79
CA ALA A 67 -25.38 16.09 11.30
C ALA A 67 -25.63 14.70 11.88
N VAL A 68 -25.86 14.59 13.20
CA VAL A 68 -26.19 13.32 13.88
C VAL A 68 -27.46 12.71 13.31
N LYS A 69 -28.54 13.49 13.16
CA LYS A 69 -29.80 13.02 12.57
C LYS A 69 -29.60 12.48 11.15
N ARG A 70 -28.78 13.17 10.35
CA ARG A 70 -28.42 12.72 9.00
C ARG A 70 -27.60 11.43 8.98
N LEU A 71 -26.63 11.29 9.88
CA LEU A 71 -25.82 10.07 10.03
C LEU A 71 -26.69 8.88 10.47
N LEU A 72 -27.55 9.06 11.48
CA LEU A 72 -28.45 8.01 11.96
C LEU A 72 -29.41 7.56 10.87
N SER A 73 -30.04 8.49 10.13
CA SER A 73 -30.93 8.15 9.01
C SER A 73 -30.21 7.44 7.86
N HIS A 74 -28.89 7.63 7.71
CA HIS A 74 -28.08 6.87 6.77
C HIS A 74 -27.73 5.49 7.31
N ALA A 75 -27.35 5.40 8.59
CA ALA A 75 -27.02 4.14 9.25
C ALA A 75 -28.20 3.15 9.25
N GLU A 76 -29.42 3.65 9.45
CA GLU A 76 -30.66 2.83 9.38
C GLU A 76 -30.89 2.21 7.99
N LYS A 77 -30.37 2.84 6.93
CA LYS A 77 -30.50 2.36 5.54
C LYS A 77 -29.39 1.39 5.14
N VAL A 78 -28.29 1.37 5.86
CA VAL A 78 -27.14 0.50 5.60
C VAL A 78 -27.36 -0.81 6.33
N LYS A 79 -27.72 -1.86 5.60
CA LYS A 79 -27.67 -3.22 6.13
C LYS A 79 -26.22 -3.65 6.24
N ILE A 80 -25.67 -3.66 7.45
CA ILE A 80 -24.35 -4.23 7.71
C ILE A 80 -24.54 -5.75 7.71
N PRO A 81 -23.86 -6.50 6.82
CA PRO A 81 -23.95 -7.96 6.85
C PRO A 81 -23.42 -8.50 8.18
N GLU A 82 -24.11 -9.45 8.76
CA GLU A 82 -23.56 -10.22 9.86
C GLU A 82 -22.53 -11.21 9.32
N TYR A 83 -21.29 -11.10 9.78
CA TYR A 83 -20.23 -12.01 9.42
C TYR A 83 -19.96 -13.01 10.54
N ASP A 84 -19.89 -14.27 10.21
CA ASP A 84 -19.29 -15.28 11.08
C ASP A 84 -17.77 -15.19 10.95
N TYR A 85 -17.16 -14.38 11.80
CA TYR A 85 -15.73 -14.09 11.76
C TYR A 85 -14.86 -15.33 11.91
N GLN A 86 -15.36 -16.39 12.59
CA GLN A 86 -14.60 -17.64 12.70
C GLN A 86 -14.54 -18.41 11.40
N LYS A 87 -15.57 -18.28 10.55
CA LYS A 87 -15.61 -18.95 9.25
C LYS A 87 -14.80 -18.22 8.17
N ILE A 88 -14.67 -16.90 8.28
CA ILE A 88 -14.01 -16.08 7.26
C ILE A 88 -12.56 -15.71 7.60
N THR A 89 -12.04 -16.18 8.74
CA THR A 89 -10.65 -15.97 9.15
C THR A 89 -9.90 -17.30 9.27
N VAL A 90 -8.60 -17.23 9.09
CA VAL A 90 -7.70 -18.38 9.22
C VAL A 90 -6.76 -18.17 10.41
N PRO A 91 -6.35 -19.24 11.13
CA PRO A 91 -5.44 -19.12 12.26
C PRO A 91 -4.05 -18.71 11.80
N THR A 92 -3.37 -17.89 12.60
CA THR A 92 -2.02 -17.42 12.35
C THR A 92 -1.10 -17.71 13.55
N LYS A 93 0.19 -17.95 13.30
CA LYS A 93 1.16 -18.23 14.37
C LYS A 93 1.53 -16.96 15.14
N LYS A 94 1.75 -15.87 14.42
CA LYS A 94 2.17 -14.58 14.99
C LYS A 94 1.71 -13.44 14.10
N THR A 95 1.29 -12.36 14.74
CA THR A 95 0.99 -11.10 14.04
C THR A 95 1.66 -9.96 14.80
N THR A 96 2.41 -9.14 14.07
CA THR A 96 3.20 -8.02 14.63
C THR A 96 2.91 -6.74 13.87
N LEU A 97 2.62 -5.66 14.61
CA LEU A 97 2.49 -4.33 14.04
C LEU A 97 3.89 -3.68 13.96
N VAL A 98 4.27 -3.24 12.76
CA VAL A 98 5.47 -2.46 12.49
C VAL A 98 5.05 -1.05 12.12
N THR A 99 5.70 -0.03 12.70
CA THR A 99 5.29 1.37 12.50
C THR A 99 6.50 2.28 12.36
N ASN A 100 6.37 3.31 11.55
CA ASN A 100 7.32 4.43 11.57
C ASN A 100 7.18 5.24 12.85
N PRO A 101 8.21 5.98 13.27
CA PRO A 101 8.13 6.94 14.37
C PRO A 101 7.00 7.95 14.16
N THR A 102 6.41 8.42 15.27
CA THR A 102 5.28 9.38 15.26
C THR A 102 5.73 10.84 15.33
N THR A 103 7.02 11.12 15.15
CA THR A 103 7.57 12.47 15.10
C THR A 103 7.02 13.26 13.91
N ILE A 104 6.99 14.60 14.04
CA ILE A 104 6.55 15.51 12.96
C ILE A 104 7.67 15.92 12.00
N TYR A 105 8.91 15.55 12.31
CA TYR A 105 10.09 15.78 11.47
C TYR A 105 10.44 14.56 10.63
N GLY A 106 11.52 14.65 9.85
CA GLY A 106 12.05 13.49 9.14
C GLY A 106 12.24 12.29 10.08
N LYS A 107 11.88 11.12 9.59
CA LYS A 107 11.78 9.89 10.40
C LYS A 107 12.89 8.91 10.07
N GLU A 108 13.29 8.15 11.07
CA GLU A 108 14.02 6.91 10.85
C GLU A 108 13.16 5.93 10.03
N PRO A 109 13.71 5.27 9.01
CA PRO A 109 12.98 4.41 8.08
C PRO A 109 12.66 3.03 8.69
N VAL A 110 12.04 2.99 9.87
CA VAL A 110 11.84 1.77 10.66
C VAL A 110 11.05 0.72 9.89
N VAL A 111 9.99 1.12 9.18
CA VAL A 111 9.18 0.18 8.39
C VAL A 111 10.02 -0.40 7.25
N PHE A 112 10.69 0.44 6.45
CA PHE A 112 11.52 -0.02 5.34
C PHE A 112 12.63 -0.97 5.81
N GLU A 113 13.38 -0.58 6.84
CA GLU A 113 14.48 -1.40 7.37
C GLU A 113 13.98 -2.74 7.92
N THR A 114 12.85 -2.74 8.64
CA THR A 114 12.25 -3.98 9.14
C THR A 114 11.83 -4.90 7.99
N LEU A 115 11.14 -4.37 6.98
CA LEU A 115 10.72 -5.15 5.83
C LEU A 115 11.91 -5.65 5.03
N LYS A 116 12.95 -4.82 4.83
CA LYS A 116 14.19 -5.22 4.17
C LYS A 116 14.86 -6.40 4.90
N GLN A 117 14.97 -6.34 6.23
CA GLN A 117 15.57 -7.42 7.01
C GLN A 117 14.75 -8.71 6.93
N LEU A 118 13.42 -8.63 6.90
CA LEU A 118 12.56 -9.79 6.67
C LEU A 118 12.77 -10.39 5.27
N MET A 119 12.78 -9.53 4.24
CA MET A 119 13.01 -9.96 2.86
C MET A 119 14.39 -10.62 2.67
N LEU A 120 15.44 -10.12 3.32
CA LEU A 120 16.79 -10.71 3.27
C LEU A 120 16.88 -12.10 3.91
N GLN A 121 15.91 -12.50 4.73
CA GLN A 121 15.84 -13.84 5.32
C GLN A 121 15.02 -14.82 4.49
N ALA A 122 14.40 -14.36 3.41
CA ALA A 122 13.66 -15.23 2.50
C ALA A 122 14.58 -16.28 1.86
N LYS A 123 14.04 -17.48 1.67
CA LYS A 123 14.76 -18.62 1.08
C LYS A 123 14.41 -18.84 -0.38
N ASN A 124 13.18 -18.50 -0.76
CA ASN A 124 12.63 -18.84 -2.05
C ASN A 124 12.19 -17.61 -2.83
N GLN A 125 11.27 -16.81 -2.29
CA GLN A 125 10.65 -15.71 -3.03
C GLN A 125 10.34 -14.49 -2.17
N VAL A 126 10.31 -13.35 -2.83
CA VAL A 126 9.74 -12.09 -2.32
C VAL A 126 8.86 -11.47 -3.38
N ILE A 127 7.59 -11.20 -3.06
CA ILE A 127 6.69 -10.49 -3.95
C ILE A 127 6.23 -9.20 -3.26
N ILE A 128 6.49 -8.07 -3.89
CA ILE A 128 6.15 -6.73 -3.40
C ILE A 128 5.02 -6.17 -4.27
N HIS A 129 3.94 -5.74 -3.65
CA HIS A 129 2.90 -4.96 -4.31
C HIS A 129 2.82 -3.57 -3.66
N THR A 130 2.98 -2.55 -4.46
CA THR A 130 2.90 -1.14 -4.07
C THR A 130 2.32 -0.30 -5.20
N PRO A 131 1.48 0.71 -4.93
CA PRO A 131 0.96 1.55 -5.99
C PRO A 131 2.04 2.42 -6.66
N TYR A 132 3.09 2.77 -5.90
CA TYR A 132 4.15 3.69 -6.30
C TYR A 132 5.53 3.14 -5.97
N ALA A 133 6.54 3.56 -6.74
CA ALA A 133 7.95 3.27 -6.49
C ALA A 133 8.76 4.56 -6.71
N VAL A 134 9.05 5.28 -5.61
CA VAL A 134 9.86 6.51 -5.60
C VAL A 134 11.01 6.29 -4.63
N PHE A 135 12.09 5.67 -5.10
CA PHE A 135 13.16 5.17 -4.24
C PHE A 135 14.21 6.23 -3.91
N SER A 136 14.60 6.32 -2.64
CA SER A 136 15.86 6.93 -2.23
C SER A 136 17.06 6.06 -2.64
N LYS A 137 18.27 6.59 -2.46
CA LYS A 137 19.50 5.83 -2.70
C LYS A 137 19.54 4.54 -1.86
N GLU A 138 19.22 4.66 -0.57
CA GLU A 138 19.21 3.56 0.39
C GLU A 138 18.17 2.51 0.03
N MET A 139 17.03 2.92 -0.51
CA MET A 139 16.00 1.99 -1.00
C MET A 139 16.48 1.22 -2.24
N TYR A 140 17.15 1.87 -3.20
CA TYR A 140 17.75 1.17 -4.35
C TYR A 140 18.78 0.14 -3.88
N GLU A 141 19.67 0.53 -2.98
CA GLU A 141 20.69 -0.37 -2.41
C GLU A 141 20.04 -1.54 -1.67
N GLY A 142 19.03 -1.27 -0.84
CA GLY A 142 18.31 -2.30 -0.08
C GLY A 142 17.59 -3.30 -0.98
N ILE A 143 16.88 -2.85 -2.00
CA ILE A 143 16.19 -3.73 -2.97
C ILE A 143 17.20 -4.52 -3.81
N THR A 144 18.33 -3.92 -4.18
CA THR A 144 19.41 -4.62 -4.86
C THR A 144 19.97 -5.76 -3.99
N GLN A 145 20.22 -5.50 -2.70
CA GLN A 145 20.66 -6.53 -1.75
C GLN A 145 19.64 -7.67 -1.62
N VAL A 146 18.35 -7.33 -1.49
CA VAL A 146 17.27 -8.34 -1.45
C VAL A 146 17.31 -9.21 -2.72
N LYS A 147 17.40 -8.58 -3.90
CA LYS A 147 17.43 -9.30 -5.18
C LYS A 147 18.67 -10.21 -5.32
N GLN A 148 19.81 -9.77 -4.83
CA GLN A 148 21.03 -10.60 -4.82
C GLN A 148 20.91 -11.82 -3.90
N GLN A 149 20.27 -11.65 -2.74
CA GLN A 149 20.06 -12.73 -1.78
C GLN A 149 18.92 -13.67 -2.19
N VAL A 150 17.85 -13.11 -2.78
CA VAL A 150 16.63 -13.83 -3.17
C VAL A 150 16.37 -13.60 -4.65
N PRO A 151 16.87 -14.49 -5.53
CA PRO A 151 16.75 -14.33 -6.98
C PRO A 151 15.30 -14.21 -7.49
N ASP A 152 14.34 -14.84 -6.81
CA ASP A 152 12.92 -14.67 -7.14
C ASP A 152 12.31 -13.49 -6.36
N THR A 153 12.77 -12.29 -6.68
CA THR A 153 12.19 -11.04 -6.17
C THR A 153 11.42 -10.33 -7.27
N THR A 154 10.14 -10.13 -7.04
CA THR A 154 9.18 -9.53 -7.95
C THR A 154 8.56 -8.27 -7.33
N MET A 155 8.34 -7.23 -8.13
CA MET A 155 7.56 -6.05 -7.76
C MET A 155 6.43 -5.84 -8.76
N ILE A 156 5.22 -5.58 -8.23
CA ILE A 156 4.03 -5.24 -9.00
C ILE A 156 3.61 -3.82 -8.60
N LEU A 157 3.44 -2.93 -9.57
CA LEU A 157 2.99 -1.57 -9.34
C LEU A 157 2.12 -1.06 -10.50
N ASN A 158 1.51 0.12 -10.33
CA ASN A 158 0.76 0.72 -11.42
C ASN A 158 1.66 1.06 -12.61
N SER A 159 1.15 0.84 -13.82
CA SER A 159 1.75 1.45 -15.00
C SER A 159 1.66 2.98 -14.90
N ILE A 160 2.47 3.69 -15.67
CA ILE A 160 2.42 5.16 -15.73
C ILE A 160 1.02 5.65 -16.13
N ALA A 161 0.33 4.88 -16.96
CA ALA A 161 -1.00 5.21 -17.45
C ALA A 161 -2.11 4.96 -16.41
N SER A 162 -2.04 3.85 -15.66
CA SER A 162 -3.06 3.45 -14.68
C SER A 162 -2.90 4.15 -13.31
N GLY A 163 -1.73 4.71 -13.01
CA GLY A 163 -1.46 5.40 -11.76
C GLY A 163 -2.38 6.60 -11.52
N ASP A 164 -2.86 6.74 -10.28
CA ASP A 164 -3.73 7.84 -9.82
C ASP A 164 -2.97 9.03 -9.24
N ASN A 165 -1.71 8.85 -8.80
CA ASN A 165 -0.82 9.91 -8.36
C ASN A 165 0.12 10.35 -9.50
N ILE A 166 -0.13 11.55 -10.04
CA ILE A 166 0.63 12.09 -11.17
C ILE A 166 2.10 12.36 -10.80
N CYS A 167 2.37 12.82 -9.58
CA CYS A 167 3.74 13.11 -9.12
C CYS A 167 4.55 11.81 -9.01
N ALA A 168 3.99 10.78 -8.38
CA ALA A 168 4.62 9.48 -8.28
C ALA A 168 4.83 8.82 -9.66
N SER A 169 3.83 8.92 -10.56
CA SER A 169 3.94 8.43 -11.94
C SER A 169 5.03 9.17 -12.73
N ALA A 170 5.20 10.48 -12.47
CA ALA A 170 6.23 11.29 -13.11
C ALA A 170 7.64 10.94 -12.62
N ASP A 171 7.83 10.73 -11.31
CA ASP A 171 9.10 10.26 -10.75
C ASP A 171 9.43 8.86 -11.27
N TYR A 172 8.48 7.95 -11.20
CA TYR A 172 8.61 6.59 -11.69
C TYR A 172 9.03 6.57 -13.17
N ARG A 173 8.36 7.36 -14.02
CA ARG A 173 8.73 7.50 -15.44
C ARG A 173 10.20 7.87 -15.63
N LYS A 174 10.73 8.78 -14.82
CA LYS A 174 12.13 9.24 -14.91
C LYS A 174 13.13 8.23 -14.39
N ASN A 175 12.75 7.47 -13.36
CA ASN A 175 13.66 6.59 -12.63
C ASN A 175 13.39 5.09 -12.86
N ARG A 176 12.49 4.73 -13.77
CA ARG A 176 12.11 3.34 -14.08
C ARG A 176 13.32 2.46 -14.43
N SER A 177 14.27 2.97 -15.21
CA SER A 177 15.51 2.24 -15.53
C SER A 177 16.33 1.91 -14.30
N LYS A 178 16.43 2.83 -13.34
CA LYS A 178 17.16 2.58 -12.07
C LYS A 178 16.50 1.49 -11.23
N ILE A 179 15.17 1.37 -11.29
CA ILE A 179 14.46 0.27 -10.63
C ILE A 179 14.79 -1.06 -11.33
N LEU A 180 14.80 -1.08 -12.64
CA LEU A 180 15.20 -2.26 -13.43
C LEU A 180 16.67 -2.64 -13.19
N ASP A 181 17.56 -1.66 -12.97
CA ASP A 181 18.98 -1.89 -12.67
C ASP A 181 19.19 -2.61 -11.32
N THR A 182 18.22 -2.58 -10.40
CA THR A 182 18.26 -3.43 -9.18
C THR A 182 18.15 -4.92 -9.50
N GLY A 183 17.72 -5.27 -10.70
CA GLY A 183 17.54 -6.64 -11.18
C GLY A 183 16.24 -7.31 -10.80
N ILE A 184 15.34 -6.65 -10.07
CA ILE A 184 14.03 -7.23 -9.72
C ILE A 184 13.18 -7.50 -10.95
N SER A 185 12.29 -8.51 -10.85
CA SER A 185 11.25 -8.74 -11.86
C SER A 185 10.15 -7.70 -11.69
N LEU A 186 10.04 -6.76 -12.61
CA LEU A 186 9.09 -5.66 -12.55
C LEU A 186 7.85 -5.94 -13.40
N TYR A 187 6.67 -5.82 -12.79
CA TYR A 187 5.38 -5.93 -13.45
C TYR A 187 4.59 -4.63 -13.30
N GLU A 188 4.11 -4.10 -14.40
CA GLU A 188 3.24 -2.93 -14.43
C GLU A 188 1.80 -3.34 -14.67
N TYR A 189 0.94 -2.98 -13.71
CA TYR A 189 -0.48 -3.23 -13.76
C TYR A 189 -1.15 -2.38 -14.84
N MET A 190 -1.91 -3.02 -15.73
CA MET A 190 -2.53 -2.40 -16.91
C MET A 190 -4.05 -2.22 -16.75
N GLY A 191 -4.60 -2.50 -15.58
CA GLY A 191 -6.03 -2.36 -15.34
C GLY A 191 -6.55 -0.94 -15.52
N LYS A 192 -7.87 -0.82 -15.73
CA LYS A 192 -8.58 0.44 -15.97
C LYS A 192 -8.47 1.44 -14.80
N HIS A 193 -8.37 0.94 -13.59
CA HIS A 193 -8.30 1.73 -12.35
C HIS A 193 -7.00 1.39 -11.64
N SER A 194 -6.44 2.35 -10.90
CA SER A 194 -5.22 2.13 -10.16
C SER A 194 -5.38 1.02 -9.11
N THR A 195 -4.34 0.20 -8.94
CA THR A 195 -4.19 -0.61 -7.74
C THR A 195 -3.56 0.21 -6.63
N HIS A 196 -4.04 0.06 -5.39
CA HIS A 196 -3.59 0.89 -4.27
C HIS A 196 -3.21 0.05 -3.02
N GLY A 197 -3.18 -1.26 -3.14
CA GLY A 197 -2.71 -2.16 -2.08
C GLY A 197 -1.22 -1.98 -1.78
N LYS A 198 -0.84 -2.15 -0.51
CA LYS A 198 0.53 -2.16 -0.04
C LYS A 198 0.73 -3.44 0.73
N SER A 199 1.40 -4.38 0.10
CA SER A 199 1.52 -5.73 0.66
C SER A 199 2.76 -6.46 0.15
N LEU A 200 3.23 -7.43 0.93
CA LEU A 200 4.34 -8.30 0.57
C LEU A 200 3.99 -9.75 0.91
N VAL A 201 4.55 -10.66 0.11
CA VAL A 201 4.72 -12.08 0.46
C VAL A 201 6.20 -12.36 0.57
N ILE A 202 6.59 -13.09 1.61
CA ILE A 202 7.95 -13.57 1.84
C ILE A 202 7.86 -15.07 2.08
N ASP A 203 8.42 -15.85 1.19
CA ASP A 203 8.27 -17.31 1.12
C ASP A 203 6.78 -17.72 1.13
N ASP A 204 6.46 -18.88 1.71
CA ASP A 204 5.10 -19.44 1.79
C ASP A 204 4.41 -19.20 3.14
N ASP A 205 5.01 -18.42 4.06
CA ASP A 205 4.50 -18.31 5.43
C ASP A 205 4.44 -16.90 6.02
N ILE A 206 4.88 -15.86 5.30
CA ILE A 206 4.80 -14.48 5.78
C ILE A 206 4.02 -13.61 4.79
N ALA A 207 2.89 -13.07 5.25
CA ALA A 207 2.11 -12.05 4.57
C ALA A 207 2.26 -10.71 5.29
N VAL A 208 2.41 -9.62 4.55
CA VAL A 208 2.49 -8.26 5.10
C VAL A 208 1.49 -7.37 4.40
N VAL A 209 0.67 -6.67 5.15
CA VAL A 209 -0.35 -5.74 4.61
C VAL A 209 -0.39 -4.48 5.46
N GLY A 210 -0.50 -3.31 4.83
CA GLY A 210 -0.61 -2.07 5.59
C GLY A 210 -0.74 -0.80 4.76
N SER A 211 -0.14 0.29 5.22
CA SER A 211 -0.24 1.61 4.60
C SER A 211 1.04 2.06 3.88
N TYR A 212 2.17 1.41 4.11
CA TYR A 212 3.47 1.81 3.61
C TYR A 212 3.63 1.60 2.10
N ASN A 213 3.83 2.67 1.35
CA ASN A 213 4.26 2.61 -0.03
C ASN A 213 5.80 2.48 -0.11
N PHE A 214 6.30 1.86 -1.15
CA PHE A 214 7.74 1.87 -1.45
C PHE A 214 8.14 3.21 -2.09
N ASP A 215 7.98 4.30 -1.32
CA ASP A 215 8.36 5.65 -1.73
C ASP A 215 9.08 6.43 -0.61
N CYS A 216 9.76 7.50 -0.99
CA CYS A 216 10.52 8.35 -0.06
C CYS A 216 9.61 8.97 1.01
N ARG A 217 8.38 9.33 0.66
CA ARG A 217 7.44 9.97 1.57
C ARG A 217 7.01 9.00 2.68
N SER A 218 6.57 7.79 2.31
CA SER A 218 6.23 6.74 3.28
C SER A 218 7.42 6.31 4.12
N THR A 219 8.64 6.36 3.55
CA THR A 219 9.85 5.93 4.25
C THR A 219 10.31 6.95 5.30
N TYR A 220 10.31 8.26 4.99
CA TYR A 220 10.97 9.28 5.80
C TYR A 220 10.06 10.37 6.37
N VAL A 221 8.79 10.45 5.93
CA VAL A 221 7.89 11.55 6.28
C VAL A 221 6.60 11.07 6.92
N ASP A 222 5.92 10.11 6.32
CA ASP A 222 4.59 9.69 6.77
C ASP A 222 4.66 8.72 7.95
N THR A 223 3.57 8.70 8.71
CA THR A 223 3.39 7.78 9.84
C THR A 223 2.72 6.51 9.34
N GLU A 224 3.53 5.55 8.96
CA GLU A 224 3.09 4.31 8.32
C GLU A 224 2.95 3.15 9.29
N THR A 225 2.09 2.21 8.92
CA THR A 225 1.87 0.98 9.67
C THR A 225 1.81 -0.22 8.73
N MET A 226 2.51 -1.30 9.09
CA MET A 226 2.44 -2.58 8.41
C MET A 226 2.16 -3.70 9.41
N LEU A 227 1.29 -4.61 9.02
CA LEU A 227 1.02 -5.82 9.79
C LEU A 227 1.78 -6.98 9.16
N VAL A 228 2.70 -7.55 9.91
CA VAL A 228 3.47 -8.75 9.53
C VAL A 228 2.76 -9.95 10.15
N VAL A 229 2.29 -10.86 9.33
CA VAL A 229 1.50 -12.03 9.74
C VAL A 229 2.22 -13.30 9.31
N GLN A 230 2.52 -14.15 10.26
CA GLN A 230 3.09 -15.47 10.00
C GLN A 230 1.98 -16.52 9.95
N GLY A 231 1.76 -17.12 8.79
CA GLY A 231 0.76 -18.17 8.59
C GLY A 231 0.61 -18.54 7.12
N LYS A 232 0.71 -19.83 6.79
CA LYS A 232 0.69 -20.33 5.40
C LYS A 232 -0.62 -20.01 4.67
N GLU A 233 -1.75 -20.19 5.33
CA GLU A 233 -3.05 -20.02 4.68
C GLU A 233 -3.32 -18.56 4.30
N ILE A 234 -2.99 -17.60 5.17
CA ILE A 234 -3.14 -16.18 4.86
C ILE A 234 -2.12 -15.72 3.80
N THR A 235 -0.91 -16.29 3.80
CA THR A 235 0.10 -16.02 2.79
C THR A 235 -0.37 -16.51 1.43
N LYS A 236 -0.92 -17.72 1.36
CA LYS A 236 -1.50 -18.27 0.14
C LYS A 236 -2.65 -17.41 -0.42
N GLN A 237 -3.55 -16.91 0.43
CA GLN A 237 -4.61 -15.98 0.00
C GLN A 237 -4.02 -14.72 -0.65
N LEU A 238 -2.92 -14.19 -0.09
CA LEU A 238 -2.25 -13.02 -0.65
C LEU A 238 -1.52 -13.33 -1.95
N GLU A 239 -0.94 -14.53 -2.09
CA GLU A 239 -0.32 -15.00 -3.34
C GLU A 239 -1.35 -15.14 -4.46
N GLU A 240 -2.52 -15.73 -4.18
CA GLU A 240 -3.63 -15.84 -5.16
C GLU A 240 -4.07 -14.47 -5.66
N ASP A 241 -4.13 -13.48 -4.79
CA ASP A 241 -4.40 -12.09 -5.16
C ASP A 241 -3.29 -11.48 -6.03
N PHE A 242 -2.01 -11.80 -5.74
CA PHE A 242 -0.89 -11.33 -6.57
C PHE A 242 -0.87 -11.99 -7.95
N ASP A 243 -1.25 -13.24 -8.04
CA ASP A 243 -1.41 -13.91 -9.33
C ASP A 243 -2.52 -13.24 -10.15
N GLY A 244 -3.62 -12.86 -9.52
CA GLY A 244 -4.65 -12.04 -10.15
C GLY A 244 -4.11 -10.74 -10.71
N LEU A 245 -3.32 -9.99 -9.93
CA LEU A 245 -2.69 -8.75 -10.38
C LEU A 245 -1.66 -8.98 -11.49
N LYS A 246 -0.84 -10.03 -11.40
CA LYS A 246 0.12 -10.39 -12.47
C LYS A 246 -0.59 -10.70 -13.79
N ASN A 247 -1.75 -11.37 -13.73
CA ASN A 247 -2.54 -11.69 -14.91
C ASN A 247 -3.11 -10.44 -15.61
N GLU A 248 -3.20 -9.31 -14.91
CA GLU A 248 -3.58 -8.02 -15.45
C GLU A 248 -2.37 -7.08 -15.64
N SER A 249 -1.15 -7.59 -15.57
CA SER A 249 0.10 -6.82 -15.66
C SER A 249 0.95 -7.25 -16.84
N LEU A 250 1.80 -6.35 -17.29
CA LEU A 250 2.86 -6.66 -18.25
C LEU A 250 4.23 -6.63 -17.56
N LYS A 251 5.04 -7.65 -17.83
CA LYS A 251 6.42 -7.70 -17.35
C LYS A 251 7.27 -6.73 -18.15
N VAL A 252 8.12 -5.98 -17.45
CA VAL A 252 9.02 -4.99 -18.06
C VAL A 252 10.37 -5.62 -18.35
N ASN A 253 10.87 -5.47 -19.58
CA ASN A 253 12.20 -5.86 -19.99
C ASN A 253 13.26 -4.85 -19.50
N LYS A 254 14.53 -5.23 -19.52
CA LYS A 254 15.65 -4.35 -19.14
C LYS A 254 15.74 -3.06 -19.97
N ASP A 255 15.33 -3.10 -21.23
CA ASP A 255 15.27 -1.94 -22.13
C ASP A 255 14.04 -1.05 -21.91
N GLY A 256 13.16 -1.43 -20.96
CA GLY A 256 11.94 -0.72 -20.68
C GLY A 256 10.76 -1.08 -21.58
N SER A 257 10.92 -1.96 -22.55
CA SER A 257 9.80 -2.52 -23.33
C SER A 257 9.01 -3.52 -22.50
N TYR A 258 7.82 -3.91 -22.96
CA TYR A 258 7.03 -4.95 -22.31
C TYR A 258 7.21 -6.31 -22.98
N GLN A 259 7.17 -7.36 -22.16
CA GLN A 259 6.96 -8.71 -22.69
C GLN A 259 5.52 -8.85 -23.15
N SER A 260 5.31 -9.52 -24.28
CA SER A 260 3.96 -9.78 -24.80
C SER A 260 3.17 -10.60 -23.81
N GLY A 261 2.08 -10.04 -23.31
CA GLY A 261 1.08 -10.75 -22.48
C GLY A 261 0.06 -11.47 -23.35
N LYS A 262 -0.41 -12.65 -22.93
CA LYS A 262 -1.40 -13.42 -23.71
C LYS A 262 -2.74 -12.70 -23.86
N ASN A 263 -3.17 -11.92 -22.83
CA ASN A 263 -4.49 -11.28 -22.78
C ASN A 263 -4.46 -9.85 -22.22
N VAL A 264 -3.29 -9.24 -22.08
CA VAL A 264 -3.11 -7.90 -21.50
C VAL A 264 -2.54 -6.98 -22.56
N THR A 265 -3.20 -5.86 -22.76
CA THR A 265 -2.72 -4.79 -23.64
C THR A 265 -2.17 -3.64 -22.82
N GLU A 266 -1.17 -2.96 -23.38
CA GLU A 266 -0.59 -1.77 -22.74
C GLU A 266 -1.67 -0.71 -22.51
N SER A 267 -1.73 -0.17 -21.29
CA SER A 267 -2.65 0.91 -20.95
C SER A 267 -2.24 2.20 -21.65
N THR A 268 -3.19 2.86 -22.27
CA THR A 268 -3.00 4.15 -22.94
C THR A 268 -3.41 5.31 -22.04
N MET A 269 -2.77 6.45 -22.22
CA MET A 269 -3.17 7.69 -21.58
C MET A 269 -3.39 8.79 -22.62
N ASP A 270 -4.23 9.76 -22.27
CA ASP A 270 -4.47 10.91 -23.16
C ASP A 270 -3.18 11.76 -23.28
N GLY A 271 -3.04 12.45 -24.42
CA GLY A 271 -1.84 13.23 -24.74
C GLY A 271 -1.57 14.38 -23.76
N LYS A 272 -2.61 14.94 -23.11
CA LYS A 272 -2.44 16.00 -22.09
C LYS A 272 -1.80 15.43 -20.82
N LYS A 273 -2.30 14.28 -20.32
CA LYS A 273 -1.73 13.58 -19.17
C LYS A 273 -0.28 13.17 -19.47
N GLN A 274 -0.01 12.66 -20.67
CA GLN A 274 1.34 12.27 -21.09
C GLN A 274 2.31 13.45 -21.10
N CYS A 275 1.92 14.59 -21.69
CA CYS A 275 2.72 15.82 -21.71
C CYS A 275 3.00 16.32 -20.29
N MET A 276 1.97 16.38 -19.44
CA MET A 276 2.09 16.81 -18.05
C MET A 276 3.06 15.92 -17.25
N ILE A 277 2.92 14.59 -17.34
CA ILE A 277 3.83 13.64 -16.67
C ILE A 277 5.26 13.83 -17.18
N ARG A 278 5.44 14.06 -18.47
CA ARG A 278 6.77 14.30 -19.06
C ARG A 278 7.43 15.56 -18.47
N ILE A 279 6.72 16.66 -18.35
CA ILE A 279 7.24 17.90 -17.76
C ILE A 279 7.51 17.70 -16.26
N LEU A 280 6.54 17.17 -15.52
CA LEU A 280 6.66 16.92 -14.09
C LEU A 280 7.80 15.96 -13.75
N SER A 281 8.14 15.02 -14.65
CA SER A 281 9.22 14.05 -14.40
C SER A 281 10.60 14.69 -14.19
N TYR A 282 10.81 15.91 -14.64
CA TYR A 282 12.03 16.68 -14.38
C TYR A 282 11.90 17.54 -13.12
N ILE A 283 10.76 18.14 -12.88
CA ILE A 283 10.51 19.05 -11.74
C ILE A 283 10.49 18.25 -10.42
N ILE A 284 9.82 17.12 -10.41
CA ILE A 284 9.60 16.31 -9.19
C ILE A 284 10.90 15.78 -8.59
N GLN A 285 12.00 15.71 -9.38
CA GLN A 285 13.29 15.23 -8.87
C GLN A 285 13.82 16.07 -7.70
N ALA A 286 13.48 17.36 -7.64
CA ALA A 286 13.83 18.24 -6.51
C ALA A 286 12.94 18.04 -5.27
N PHE A 287 11.79 17.36 -5.42
CA PHE A 287 10.77 17.22 -4.38
C PHE A 287 10.39 15.76 -4.10
N ARG A 288 11.26 14.82 -4.41
CA ARG A 288 10.97 13.37 -4.34
C ARG A 288 10.48 12.89 -2.96
N TYR A 289 10.90 13.57 -1.89
CA TYR A 289 10.42 13.27 -0.53
C TYR A 289 8.97 13.72 -0.26
N LEU A 290 8.34 14.41 -1.20
CA LEU A 290 6.94 14.85 -1.12
C LEU A 290 6.02 14.09 -2.11
N ALA A 291 6.59 13.23 -2.93
CA ALA A 291 5.88 12.49 -3.97
C ALA A 291 5.29 11.17 -3.47
#